data_b8fdf3747e183f2fc062dacf11fc04ab
#
_entry.id   b8fdf3747e183f2fc062dacf11fc04ab
#
_cell.length_a   1.000
_cell.length_b   1.000
_cell.length_c   1.000
_cell.angle_alpha   90.00
_cell.angle_beta   90.00
_cell.angle_gamma   90.00
#
_symmetry.space_group_name_H-M   'P 1'
#
loop_
_entity.id
_entity.type
_entity.pdbx_description
1 polymer ?
#
loop_
_entity_poly.entity_id
_entity_poly.type
_entity_poly.pdbx_seq_one_letter_code
_entity_poly.pdbx_strand_id
1 'polypeptide(L)' 'MTKLKSGETAPVSGTYNVVNENGTMVGTVYVRKGDIMPPTQSEGDHFEI' A
#
# COMPACT_ATOMS: atom_id res chain seq x y z
N MET A 1 -10.02 -3.95 7.03
CA MET A 1 -8.99 -3.63 6.03
C MET A 1 -7.66 -3.41 6.68
N THR A 2 -6.62 -3.94 6.09
CA THR A 2 -5.26 -3.77 6.60
C THR A 2 -4.63 -2.55 5.94
N LYS A 3 -4.06 -1.66 6.74
CA LYS A 3 -3.37 -0.47 6.27
C LYS A 3 -1.88 -0.66 6.45
N LEU A 4 -1.11 -0.33 5.42
CA LEU A 4 0.34 -0.48 5.41
C LEU A 4 0.97 0.78 4.84
N LYS A 5 2.18 1.08 5.30
CA LYS A 5 2.97 2.20 4.80
C LYS A 5 4.11 1.68 3.94
N SER A 6 4.70 2.57 3.13
CA SER A 6 5.89 2.20 2.37
C SER A 6 6.99 1.70 3.32
N GLY A 7 7.73 0.70 2.90
CA GLY A 7 8.77 0.08 3.72
C GLY A 7 8.28 -1.04 4.64
N GLU A 8 6.98 -1.21 4.81
CA GLU A 8 6.46 -2.31 5.60
C GLU A 8 6.42 -3.59 4.77
N THR A 9 6.45 -4.73 5.46
CA THR A 9 6.40 -6.04 4.80
C THR A 9 4.96 -6.41 4.51
N ALA A 10 4.70 -6.85 3.29
CA ALA A 10 3.36 -7.27 2.86
C ALA A 10 2.96 -8.55 3.61
N PRO A 11 1.81 -8.54 4.32
CA PRO A 11 1.35 -9.71 5.06
C PRO A 11 0.75 -10.81 4.19
N VAL A 12 0.27 -10.45 3.01
CA VAL A 12 -0.31 -11.41 2.06
C VAL A 12 0.03 -10.97 0.64
N SER A 13 0.01 -11.92 -0.27
CA SER A 13 0.14 -11.63 -1.70
C SER A 13 -1.20 -11.14 -2.24
N GLY A 14 -1.18 -10.08 -3.03
CA GLY A 14 -2.40 -9.58 -3.64
C GLY A 14 -2.23 -8.18 -4.19
N THR A 15 -3.33 -7.64 -4.71
CA THR A 15 -3.36 -6.28 -5.22
C THR A 15 -3.71 -5.32 -4.08
N TYR A 16 -2.82 -4.41 -3.79
CA TYR A 16 -2.99 -3.40 -2.75
C TYR A 16 -3.47 -2.10 -3.38
N ASN A 17 -4.43 -1.45 -2.73
CA ASN A 17 -4.89 -0.13 -3.14
C ASN A 17 -3.98 0.92 -2.54
N VAL A 18 -3.59 1.90 -3.35
CA VAL A 18 -2.85 3.07 -2.87
C VAL A 18 -3.87 4.14 -2.57
N VAL A 19 -3.89 4.61 -1.33
CA VAL A 19 -4.90 5.55 -0.84
C VAL A 19 -4.17 6.78 -0.30
N ASN A 20 -4.64 7.96 -0.67
CA ASN A 20 -4.04 9.20 -0.20
C ASN A 20 -4.54 9.59 1.19
N GLU A 21 -4.02 10.68 1.74
CA GLU A 21 -4.38 11.14 3.08
C GLU A 21 -5.86 11.53 3.22
N ASN A 22 -6.52 11.82 2.12
CA ASN A 22 -7.96 12.15 2.11
C ASN A 22 -8.84 10.91 2.03
N GLY A 23 -8.24 9.72 1.93
CA GLY A 23 -8.98 8.48 1.80
C GLY A 23 -9.38 8.13 0.37
N THR A 24 -8.85 8.84 -0.61
CA THR A 24 -9.15 8.60 -2.03
C THR A 24 -8.15 7.61 -2.62
N MET A 25 -8.65 6.58 -3.29
CA MET A 25 -7.80 5.62 -3.99
C MET A 25 -7.19 6.28 -5.22
N VAL A 26 -5.86 6.27 -5.30
CA VAL A 26 -5.13 6.90 -6.39
C VAL A 26 -4.43 5.89 -7.32
N GLY A 27 -4.45 4.60 -6.95
CA GLY A 27 -3.83 3.58 -7.79
C GLY A 27 -3.86 2.22 -7.12
N THR A 28 -3.25 1.25 -7.77
CA THR A 28 -3.11 -0.10 -7.25
C THR A 28 -1.70 -0.62 -7.53
N VAL A 29 -1.27 -1.59 -6.73
CA VAL A 29 0.02 -2.25 -6.91
C VAL A 29 -0.08 -3.69 -6.44
N TYR A 30 0.53 -4.61 -7.18
CA TYR A 30 0.62 -6.01 -6.75
C TYR A 30 1.89 -6.21 -5.92
N VAL A 31 1.73 -6.77 -4.73
CA VAL A 31 2.85 -7.06 -3.84
C VAL A 31 2.73 -8.50 -3.33
N ARG A 32 3.83 -9.23 -3.29
CA ARG A 32 3.86 -10.59 -2.79
C ARG A 32 4.09 -10.59 -1.28
N LYS A 33 3.51 -11.59 -0.62
CA LYS A 33 3.74 -11.80 0.82
C LYS A 33 5.25 -11.85 1.11
N GLY A 34 5.67 -11.07 2.08
CA GLY A 34 7.07 -10.99 2.48
C GLY A 34 7.88 -9.93 1.76
N ASP A 35 7.35 -9.36 0.68
CA ASP A 35 8.02 -8.27 -0.03
C ASP A 35 7.79 -6.95 0.71
N ILE A 36 8.71 -6.01 0.49
CA ILE A 36 8.63 -4.69 1.08
C ILE A 36 7.71 -3.82 0.23
N MET A 37 6.80 -3.09 0.88
CA MET A 37 5.93 -2.16 0.19
C MET A 37 6.75 -1.09 -0.54
N PRO A 38 6.40 -0.79 -1.81
CA PRO A 38 7.12 0.22 -2.58
C PRO A 38 6.94 1.62 -1.99
N PRO A 39 7.80 2.57 -2.35
CA PRO A 39 7.65 3.95 -1.89
C PRO A 39 6.38 4.57 -2.48
N THR A 40 5.73 5.42 -1.70
CA THR A 40 4.59 6.21 -2.16
C THR A 40 5.08 7.52 -2.76
N GLN A 41 4.26 8.10 -3.65
CA GLN A 41 4.65 9.35 -4.33
C GLN A 41 4.45 10.58 -3.47
N SER A 42 3.57 10.49 -2.48
CA SER A 42 3.24 11.63 -1.61
C SER A 42 3.20 11.19 -0.16
N GLU A 43 3.56 12.11 0.74
CA GLU A 43 3.38 11.87 2.16
C GLU A 43 1.90 11.70 2.47
N GLY A 44 1.59 10.83 3.40
CA GLY A 44 0.21 10.55 3.77
C GLY A 44 -0.44 9.46 2.94
N ASP A 45 0.17 9.05 1.83
CA ASP A 45 -0.31 7.89 1.08
C ASP A 45 -0.02 6.61 1.86
N HIS A 46 -0.92 5.65 1.72
CA HIS A 46 -0.74 4.33 2.34
C HIS A 46 -1.37 3.27 1.45
N PHE A 47 -1.12 2.01 1.80
CA PHE A 47 -1.66 0.86 1.08
C PHE A 47 -2.76 0.22 1.89
N GLU A 48 -3.79 -0.27 1.21
CA GLU A 48 -4.90 -1.00 1.85
C GLU A 48 -5.20 -2.28 1.08
N ILE A 49 -5.50 -3.31 1.82
CA ILE A 49 -5.94 -4.58 1.27
C ILE A 49 -7.03 -5.20 2.12
#